data_56b49acdf2533a60a750b03143ad1a31
#
_entry.id   56b49acdf2533a60a750b03143ad1a31
#
_cell.length_a   1.000
_cell.length_b   1.000
_cell.length_c   1.000
_cell.angle_alpha   90.00
_cell.angle_beta   90.00
_cell.angle_gamma   90.00
#
_symmetry.space_group_name_H-M   'P 1'
#
loop_
_entity.id
_entity.type
_entity.pdbx_description
1 polymer ?
#
loop_
_entity_poly.entity_id
_entity_poly.type
_entity_poly.pdbx_seq_one_letter_code
_entity_poly.pdbx_strand_id
1 'polypeptide(L)'
;GGDPQNYSQNTESLLGKMLRINVNSGAYSIPETNPYGDEIWSVGLRNPWKFSFDSLNGDLWIADVGQNEFEEINMVQNNPANINYGWRCDEGNEPYNLSGCPDEGLTFPVSTYSHYSSGDFKCSITGGYVYRGNQISGLNGVYFFADYCSGEIGLLSKNENDEWDMSLAFPNINGSWVSFGEDINGELYIASINGGIYKIIDAALSNNEIGSNTLNYFPNPFQDYIHVSYTN
;
A
#
# COMPACT_ATOMS: atom_id res chain seq x y z
N GLY A 1 7.04 4.50 14.28
CA GLY A 1 6.98 3.76 15.51
C GLY A 1 5.82 4.13 16.41
N GLY A 2 5.94 3.76 17.70
CA GLY A 2 4.89 3.95 18.72
C GLY A 2 4.51 5.40 19.06
N ASP A 3 5.25 6.37 18.55
CA ASP A 3 4.99 7.82 18.65
C ASP A 3 4.58 8.33 20.04
N PRO A 4 5.38 8.11 21.08
CA PRO A 4 5.00 8.47 22.45
C PRO A 4 4.81 9.98 22.66
N GLN A 5 5.36 10.82 21.80
CA GLN A 5 5.25 12.29 21.84
C GLN A 5 4.11 12.83 20.96
N ASN A 6 3.35 11.97 20.26
CA ASN A 6 2.30 12.37 19.35
C ASN A 6 2.78 13.28 18.20
N TYR A 7 3.96 13.01 17.66
CA TYR A 7 4.52 13.81 16.55
C TYR A 7 3.68 13.70 15.27
N SER A 8 2.97 12.59 15.05
CA SER A 8 2.10 12.43 13.89
C SER A 8 0.99 13.49 13.83
N GLN A 9 0.51 13.97 14.99
CA GLN A 9 -0.50 15.03 15.10
C GLN A 9 0.13 16.44 15.25
N ASN A 10 1.43 16.55 15.52
CA ASN A 10 2.11 17.81 15.71
C ASN A 10 2.62 18.36 14.37
N THR A 11 2.10 19.52 13.94
CA THR A 11 2.47 20.19 12.68
C THR A 11 3.84 20.88 12.70
N GLU A 12 4.50 20.97 13.85
CA GLU A 12 5.88 21.42 13.97
C GLU A 12 6.91 20.29 13.71
N SER A 13 6.44 19.09 13.39
CA SER A 13 7.28 17.91 13.16
C SER A 13 6.95 17.27 11.80
N LEU A 14 7.97 16.88 11.05
CA LEU A 14 7.81 16.15 9.79
C LEU A 14 7.59 14.63 9.97
N LEU A 15 7.58 14.11 11.21
CA LEU A 15 7.33 12.71 11.50
C LEU A 15 5.84 12.39 11.40
N GLY A 16 5.51 11.23 10.79
CA GLY A 16 4.12 10.78 10.62
C GLY A 16 3.30 11.63 9.64
N LYS A 17 3.93 12.04 8.55
CA LYS A 17 3.39 12.97 7.56
C LYS A 17 3.48 12.42 6.14
N MET A 18 2.56 12.88 5.29
CA MET A 18 2.85 12.99 3.85
C MET A 18 3.44 14.38 3.60
N LEU A 19 4.52 14.42 2.84
CA LEU A 19 5.22 15.65 2.49
C LEU A 19 5.06 15.94 1.00
N ARG A 20 4.93 17.21 0.67
CA ARG A 20 4.88 17.68 -0.72
C ARG A 20 5.85 18.82 -0.92
N ILE A 21 6.78 18.63 -1.84
CA ILE A 21 7.81 19.60 -2.21
C ILE A 21 7.89 19.78 -3.72
N ASN A 22 8.40 20.92 -4.15
CA ASN A 22 8.71 21.19 -5.55
C ASN A 22 10.23 21.04 -5.76
N VAL A 23 10.64 20.18 -6.70
CA VAL A 23 12.04 19.83 -7.00
C VAL A 23 12.56 20.42 -8.30
N ASN A 24 11.84 21.32 -8.93
CA ASN A 24 12.14 21.79 -10.32
C ASN A 24 13.37 22.71 -10.43
N SER A 25 13.99 23.15 -9.33
CA SER A 25 15.03 24.22 -9.34
C SER A 25 16.34 23.89 -8.62
N GLY A 26 16.69 22.60 -8.49
CA GLY A 26 17.95 22.16 -7.86
C GLY A 26 17.90 22.08 -6.33
N ALA A 27 17.46 23.13 -5.64
CA ALA A 27 17.00 23.04 -4.24
C ALA A 27 15.47 22.86 -4.25
N TYR A 28 14.92 22.12 -3.27
CA TYR A 28 13.47 22.04 -3.16
C TYR A 28 12.86 23.36 -2.70
N SER A 29 11.60 23.58 -3.01
CA SER A 29 10.80 24.69 -2.51
C SER A 29 9.42 24.20 -2.05
N ILE A 30 8.78 24.99 -1.18
CA ILE A 30 7.46 24.69 -0.67
C ILE A 30 6.42 25.20 -1.67
N PRO A 31 5.50 24.34 -2.19
CA PRO A 31 4.38 24.81 -2.98
C PRO A 31 3.46 25.73 -2.18
N GLU A 32 3.04 26.86 -2.76
CA GLU A 32 2.14 27.84 -2.12
C GLU A 32 0.78 27.23 -1.69
N THR A 33 0.41 26.10 -2.29
CA THR A 33 -0.84 25.38 -1.99
C THR A 33 -0.69 24.34 -0.88
N ASN A 34 0.47 24.25 -0.22
CA ASN A 34 0.62 23.39 0.97
C ASN A 34 -0.19 23.98 2.14
N PRO A 35 -0.95 23.14 2.88
CA PRO A 35 -1.94 23.62 3.84
C PRO A 35 -1.31 24.30 5.08
N TYR A 36 -0.08 23.92 5.44
CA TYR A 36 0.61 24.41 6.63
C TYR A 36 1.69 25.46 6.33
N GLY A 37 1.95 25.77 5.05
CA GLY A 37 2.98 26.71 4.63
C GLY A 37 4.42 26.15 4.71
N ASP A 38 4.56 24.85 4.93
CA ASP A 38 5.78 24.07 4.97
C ASP A 38 5.68 22.82 4.07
N GLU A 39 6.51 21.79 4.31
CA GLU A 39 6.50 20.54 3.53
C GLU A 39 5.26 19.67 3.77
N ILE A 40 4.52 19.89 4.85
CA ILE A 40 3.43 19.01 5.28
C ILE A 40 2.24 19.12 4.32
N TRP A 41 1.81 17.97 3.79
CA TRP A 41 0.62 17.82 2.97
C TRP A 41 -0.54 17.21 3.75
N SER A 42 -0.27 16.17 4.55
CA SER A 42 -1.23 15.46 5.39
C SER A 42 -0.54 14.94 6.65
N VAL A 43 -1.31 14.70 7.71
CA VAL A 43 -0.83 14.31 9.04
C VAL A 43 -1.41 12.96 9.48
N GLY A 44 -0.97 12.44 10.63
CA GLY A 44 -1.61 11.31 11.28
C GLY A 44 -1.29 9.94 10.70
N LEU A 45 -0.09 9.77 10.13
CA LEU A 45 0.43 8.48 9.66
C LEU A 45 1.44 7.90 10.67
N ARG A 46 1.51 6.58 10.75
CA ARG A 46 2.45 5.89 11.64
C ARG A 46 3.76 5.53 10.95
N ASN A 47 3.69 4.72 9.92
CA ASN A 47 4.81 4.24 9.13
C ASN A 47 4.35 3.95 7.70
N PRO A 48 4.03 4.99 6.94
CA PRO A 48 3.56 4.84 5.56
C PRO A 48 4.69 4.24 4.71
N TRP A 49 4.71 2.93 4.63
CA TRP A 49 5.78 2.17 3.99
C TRP A 49 5.87 2.47 2.50
N LYS A 50 4.69 2.55 1.86
CA LYS A 50 4.59 2.86 0.46
C LYS A 50 3.29 3.60 0.16
N PHE A 51 3.37 4.51 -0.79
CA PHE A 51 2.20 5.13 -1.40
C PHE A 51 2.31 5.07 -2.93
N SER A 52 1.17 5.16 -3.59
CA SER A 52 1.06 5.28 -5.05
C SER A 52 -0.13 6.15 -5.44
N PHE A 53 -0.09 6.64 -6.65
CA PHE A 53 -1.26 7.28 -7.27
C PHE A 53 -1.88 6.32 -8.27
N ASP A 54 -3.20 6.20 -8.26
CA ASP A 54 -3.91 5.54 -9.33
C ASP A 54 -3.72 6.35 -10.63
N SER A 55 -3.10 5.74 -11.62
CA SER A 55 -2.76 6.42 -12.88
C SER A 55 -3.98 6.85 -13.71
N LEU A 56 -5.17 6.30 -13.43
CA LEU A 56 -6.39 6.65 -14.13
C LEU A 56 -7.05 7.94 -13.60
N ASN A 57 -7.08 8.14 -12.28
CA ASN A 57 -7.90 9.17 -11.63
C ASN A 57 -7.13 10.04 -10.63
N GLY A 58 -5.87 9.68 -10.29
CA GLY A 58 -5.04 10.42 -9.35
C GLY A 58 -5.34 10.18 -7.88
N ASP A 59 -6.14 9.18 -7.53
CA ASP A 59 -6.41 8.81 -6.13
C ASP A 59 -5.13 8.38 -5.45
N LEU A 60 -4.91 8.88 -4.23
CA LEU A 60 -3.75 8.52 -3.42
C LEU A 60 -4.06 7.29 -2.57
N TRP A 61 -3.22 6.28 -2.69
CA TRP A 61 -3.24 5.06 -1.91
C TRP A 61 -2.01 4.99 -1.01
N ILE A 62 -2.20 4.69 0.27
CA ILE A 62 -1.13 4.61 1.27
C ILE A 62 -1.28 3.30 2.04
N ALA A 63 -0.20 2.51 2.09
CA ALA A 63 -0.08 1.39 3.01
C ALA A 63 0.67 1.86 4.24
N ASP A 64 -0.02 1.92 5.38
CA ASP A 64 0.52 2.38 6.65
C ASP A 64 0.66 1.20 7.62
N VAL A 65 1.90 0.92 8.03
CA VAL A 65 2.20 -0.21 8.92
C VAL A 65 1.72 0.08 10.33
N GLY A 66 0.87 -0.78 10.84
CA GLY A 66 0.27 -0.69 12.15
C GLY A 66 1.21 -0.91 13.32
N GLN A 67 0.71 -0.72 14.53
CA GLN A 67 1.54 -0.81 15.74
C GLN A 67 1.47 -2.19 16.39
N ASN A 68 0.27 -2.66 16.70
CA ASN A 68 0.06 -3.85 17.51
C ASN A 68 -0.97 -4.81 16.94
N GLU A 69 -2.00 -4.31 16.26
CA GLU A 69 -3.20 -5.09 15.96
C GLU A 69 -3.61 -5.04 14.49
N PHE A 70 -3.44 -3.89 13.81
CA PHE A 70 -3.98 -3.70 12.47
C PHE A 70 -2.98 -3.08 11.50
N GLU A 71 -2.91 -3.62 10.31
CA GLU A 71 -2.33 -2.96 9.14
C GLU A 71 -3.41 -2.15 8.40
N GLU A 72 -3.02 -1.04 7.77
CA GLU A 72 -3.97 -0.10 7.19
C GLU A 72 -3.74 0.14 5.69
N ILE A 73 -4.84 0.22 4.96
CA ILE A 73 -4.87 0.73 3.60
C ILE A 73 -5.71 2.00 3.60
N ASN A 74 -5.05 3.12 3.39
CA ASN A 74 -5.69 4.42 3.28
C ASN A 74 -5.85 4.80 1.80
N MET A 75 -7.00 5.39 1.45
CA MET A 75 -7.25 5.92 0.11
C MET A 75 -8.00 7.24 0.20
N VAL A 76 -7.55 8.24 -0.55
CA VAL A 76 -8.26 9.50 -0.71
C VAL A 76 -8.35 9.87 -2.18
N GLN A 77 -9.55 10.27 -2.60
CA GLN A 77 -9.83 10.66 -3.98
C GLN A 77 -9.15 11.99 -4.32
N ASN A 78 -8.53 12.04 -5.49
CA ASN A 78 -7.87 13.24 -6.01
C ASN A 78 -6.83 13.88 -5.08
N ASN A 79 -6.31 13.12 -4.11
CA ASN A 79 -5.28 13.55 -3.17
C ASN A 79 -5.49 14.97 -2.59
N PRO A 80 -6.56 15.23 -1.84
CA PRO A 80 -6.78 16.52 -1.21
C PRO A 80 -5.73 16.80 -0.14
N ALA A 81 -5.47 18.08 0.10
CA ALA A 81 -4.58 18.51 1.20
C ALA A 81 -5.27 18.38 2.56
N ASN A 82 -4.47 18.44 3.62
CA ASN A 82 -4.94 18.56 5.00
C ASN A 82 -5.77 17.38 5.52
N ILE A 83 -5.45 16.16 5.05
CA ILE A 83 -6.03 14.93 5.58
C ILE A 83 -5.33 14.58 6.90
N ASN A 84 -6.11 14.15 7.90
CA ASN A 84 -5.60 13.55 9.12
C ASN A 84 -5.99 12.07 9.16
N TYR A 85 -5.01 11.19 9.01
CA TYR A 85 -5.20 9.73 8.95
C TYR A 85 -5.35 9.06 10.32
N GLY A 86 -5.31 9.83 11.42
CA GLY A 86 -5.73 9.37 12.75
C GLY A 86 -4.62 8.86 13.65
N TRP A 87 -3.47 8.41 13.18
CA TRP A 87 -2.38 8.00 14.06
C TRP A 87 -1.87 9.19 14.92
N ARG A 88 -1.65 9.05 16.24
CA ARG A 88 -1.76 7.82 17.07
C ARG A 88 -3.08 7.77 17.84
N CYS A 89 -4.09 8.53 17.45
CA CYS A 89 -5.39 8.50 18.12
C CYS A 89 -6.05 7.14 17.95
N ASP A 90 -6.01 6.63 16.72
CA ASP A 90 -6.55 5.34 16.34
C ASP A 90 -5.46 4.45 15.70
N GLU A 91 -5.66 3.14 15.77
CA GLU A 91 -4.99 2.11 14.97
C GLU A 91 -6.06 1.35 14.20
N GLY A 92 -6.04 1.43 12.88
CA GLY A 92 -7.16 0.99 12.07
C GLY A 92 -8.41 1.82 12.35
N ASN A 93 -9.50 1.14 12.70
CA ASN A 93 -10.77 1.74 13.07
C ASN A 93 -11.01 1.76 14.59
N GLU A 94 -9.97 1.45 15.38
CA GLU A 94 -10.10 1.28 16.84
C GLU A 94 -9.26 2.32 17.59
N PRO A 95 -9.78 2.87 18.70
CA PRO A 95 -9.04 3.82 19.52
C PRO A 95 -7.73 3.23 20.06
N TYR A 96 -6.60 3.94 19.86
CA TYR A 96 -5.30 3.54 20.39
C TYR A 96 -4.84 4.42 21.55
N ASN A 97 -4.69 5.72 21.33
CA ASN A 97 -4.27 6.65 22.38
C ASN A 97 -4.87 8.04 22.13
N LEU A 98 -6.00 8.31 22.78
CA LEU A 98 -6.80 9.50 22.55
C LEU A 98 -6.24 10.79 23.20
N SER A 99 -5.10 10.71 23.91
CA SER A 99 -4.51 11.89 24.55
C SER A 99 -3.94 12.88 23.52
N GLY A 100 -4.51 14.07 23.47
CA GLY A 100 -4.11 15.14 22.54
C GLY A 100 -4.63 14.95 21.11
N CYS A 101 -5.71 14.17 20.97
CA CYS A 101 -6.38 13.95 19.71
C CYS A 101 -7.45 15.01 19.43
N PRO A 102 -7.72 15.33 18.15
CA PRO A 102 -8.87 16.14 17.80
C PRO A 102 -10.17 15.35 18.03
N ASP A 103 -11.25 16.07 18.34
CA ASP A 103 -12.57 15.48 18.58
C ASP A 103 -13.24 14.99 17.29
N GLU A 104 -12.82 15.52 16.13
CA GLU A 104 -13.40 15.23 14.81
C GLU A 104 -12.37 15.46 13.68
N GLY A 105 -12.71 15.07 12.46
CA GLY A 105 -11.90 15.33 11.27
C GLY A 105 -10.83 14.28 10.99
N LEU A 106 -10.90 13.11 11.63
CA LEU A 106 -10.07 11.97 11.29
C LEU A 106 -10.61 11.26 10.04
N THR A 107 -9.71 10.77 9.20
CA THR A 107 -10.02 9.97 8.01
C THR A 107 -9.57 8.55 8.27
N PHE A 108 -10.52 7.64 8.37
CA PHE A 108 -10.25 6.23 8.61
C PHE A 108 -9.80 5.50 7.35
N PRO A 109 -9.01 4.41 7.50
CA PRO A 109 -8.59 3.58 6.38
C PRO A 109 -9.80 2.95 5.66
N VAL A 110 -9.68 2.75 4.36
CA VAL A 110 -10.71 2.09 3.55
C VAL A 110 -10.74 0.58 3.80
N SER A 111 -9.65 0.02 4.30
CA SER A 111 -9.56 -1.37 4.71
C SER A 111 -8.46 -1.58 5.75
N THR A 112 -8.65 -2.55 6.64
CA THR A 112 -7.66 -2.98 7.64
C THR A 112 -7.61 -4.50 7.69
N TYR A 113 -6.48 -5.06 8.11
CA TYR A 113 -6.40 -6.47 8.46
C TYR A 113 -5.61 -6.67 9.75
N SER A 114 -6.04 -7.65 10.55
CA SER A 114 -5.43 -7.92 11.85
C SER A 114 -4.12 -8.69 11.70
N HIS A 115 -3.16 -8.39 12.58
CA HIS A 115 -1.91 -9.16 12.73
C HIS A 115 -2.14 -10.64 13.03
N TYR A 116 -3.28 -11.00 13.60
CA TYR A 116 -3.61 -12.35 14.05
C TYR A 116 -4.79 -12.99 13.32
N SER A 117 -5.13 -12.49 12.13
CA SER A 117 -6.22 -13.07 11.36
C SER A 117 -5.78 -14.32 10.59
N SER A 118 -6.71 -15.29 10.44
CA SER A 118 -6.57 -16.50 9.60
C SER A 118 -5.37 -17.44 9.86
N GLY A 119 -4.83 -17.45 11.08
CA GLY A 119 -3.82 -18.44 11.50
C GLY A 119 -2.37 -18.09 11.18
N ASP A 120 -2.12 -17.15 10.30
CA ASP A 120 -0.78 -16.67 9.98
C ASP A 120 -0.52 -15.31 10.61
N PHE A 121 0.67 -15.14 11.18
CA PHE A 121 1.10 -13.87 11.75
C PHE A 121 1.43 -12.88 10.65
N LYS A 122 0.76 -11.73 10.67
CA LYS A 122 0.96 -10.59 9.80
C LYS A 122 1.58 -9.46 10.60
N CYS A 123 2.38 -8.61 9.99
CA CYS A 123 3.07 -7.59 10.80
C CYS A 123 3.49 -6.33 10.05
N SER A 124 3.43 -6.34 8.75
CA SER A 124 3.93 -5.20 7.99
C SER A 124 3.39 -5.22 6.57
N ILE A 125 2.41 -4.38 6.32
CA ILE A 125 1.89 -4.17 4.99
C ILE A 125 2.97 -3.60 4.06
N THR A 126 3.11 -4.22 2.91
CA THR A 126 3.85 -3.67 1.78
C THR A 126 2.83 -3.19 0.76
N GLY A 127 2.76 -1.91 0.60
CA GLY A 127 1.82 -1.30 -0.33
C GLY A 127 2.23 -1.47 -1.78
N GLY A 128 1.32 -1.24 -2.65
CA GLY A 128 1.36 -1.54 -4.05
C GLY A 128 0.75 -0.47 -4.92
N TYR A 129 -0.03 -0.92 -5.85
CA TYR A 129 -0.63 -0.09 -6.88
C TYR A 129 -2.04 -0.58 -7.23
N VAL A 130 -2.87 0.33 -7.74
CA VAL A 130 -4.08 -0.07 -8.46
C VAL A 130 -3.65 -0.59 -9.84
N TYR A 131 -4.02 -1.82 -10.16
CA TYR A 131 -3.70 -2.41 -11.45
C TYR A 131 -4.43 -1.69 -12.58
N ARG A 132 -3.67 -1.20 -13.56
CA ARG A 132 -4.18 -0.52 -14.76
C ARG A 132 -3.65 -1.11 -16.06
N GLY A 133 -2.97 -2.26 -15.96
CA GLY A 133 -2.51 -3.02 -17.11
C GLY A 133 -3.66 -3.66 -17.90
N ASN A 134 -3.30 -4.32 -18.99
CA ASN A 134 -4.24 -4.94 -19.90
C ASN A 134 -4.05 -6.47 -20.06
N GLN A 135 -3.01 -7.03 -19.44
CA GLN A 135 -2.72 -8.47 -19.54
C GLN A 135 -3.63 -9.29 -18.62
N ILE A 136 -4.15 -8.71 -17.53
CA ILE A 136 -5.05 -9.38 -16.57
C ILE A 136 -6.36 -8.59 -16.53
N SER A 137 -7.21 -8.79 -17.53
CA SER A 137 -8.41 -7.96 -17.74
C SER A 137 -9.40 -7.96 -16.56
N GLY A 138 -9.49 -9.05 -15.81
CA GLY A 138 -10.37 -9.17 -14.63
C GLY A 138 -9.90 -8.40 -13.40
N LEU A 139 -8.67 -7.86 -13.40
CA LEU A 139 -8.08 -7.18 -12.24
C LEU A 139 -7.91 -5.67 -12.42
N ASN A 140 -8.40 -5.10 -13.52
CA ASN A 140 -8.35 -3.65 -13.72
C ASN A 140 -9.15 -2.92 -12.63
N GLY A 141 -8.49 -2.01 -11.90
CA GLY A 141 -9.08 -1.29 -10.77
C GLY A 141 -8.87 -1.94 -9.40
N VAL A 142 -8.27 -3.11 -9.34
CA VAL A 142 -7.92 -3.77 -8.08
C VAL A 142 -6.62 -3.22 -7.52
N TYR A 143 -6.60 -2.85 -6.25
CA TYR A 143 -5.38 -2.48 -5.53
C TYR A 143 -4.67 -3.73 -5.02
N PHE A 144 -3.39 -3.87 -5.38
CA PHE A 144 -2.52 -4.93 -4.93
C PHE A 144 -1.66 -4.46 -3.76
N PHE A 145 -1.52 -5.32 -2.75
CA PHE A 145 -0.61 -5.13 -1.62
C PHE A 145 -0.04 -6.47 -1.19
N ALA A 146 0.87 -6.48 -0.21
CA ALA A 146 1.38 -7.71 0.38
C ALA A 146 1.65 -7.51 1.86
N ASP A 147 1.83 -8.61 2.60
CA ASP A 147 2.37 -8.57 3.96
C ASP A 147 3.75 -9.21 4.00
N TYR A 148 4.69 -8.50 4.62
CA TYR A 148 6.09 -8.93 4.70
C TYR A 148 6.29 -10.20 5.53
N CYS A 149 5.52 -10.34 6.62
CA CYS A 149 5.67 -11.44 7.57
C CYS A 149 5.03 -12.73 7.09
N SER A 150 3.80 -12.66 6.63
CA SER A 150 3.08 -13.84 6.13
C SER A 150 3.49 -14.20 4.70
N GLY A 151 4.03 -13.24 3.94
CA GLY A 151 4.35 -13.42 2.52
C GLY A 151 3.11 -13.49 1.62
N GLU A 152 1.94 -13.19 2.15
CA GLU A 152 0.70 -13.14 1.37
C GLU A 152 0.65 -11.91 0.47
N ILE A 153 0.03 -12.06 -0.69
CA ILE A 153 -0.36 -10.95 -1.57
C ILE A 153 -1.86 -10.76 -1.44
N GLY A 154 -2.27 -9.53 -1.19
CA GLY A 154 -3.65 -9.14 -1.01
C GLY A 154 -4.19 -8.34 -2.20
N LEU A 155 -5.49 -8.44 -2.38
CA LEU A 155 -6.29 -7.71 -3.36
C LEU A 155 -7.37 -6.94 -2.62
N LEU A 156 -7.55 -5.68 -2.98
CA LEU A 156 -8.63 -4.84 -2.48
C LEU A 156 -9.38 -4.22 -3.65
N SER A 157 -10.67 -4.42 -3.71
CA SER A 157 -11.55 -3.89 -4.74
C SER A 157 -12.91 -3.54 -4.17
N LYS A 158 -13.70 -2.79 -4.92
CA LYS A 158 -15.10 -2.56 -4.58
C LYS A 158 -15.98 -3.68 -5.15
N ASN A 159 -16.93 -4.13 -4.33
CA ASN A 159 -17.96 -5.07 -4.75
C ASN A 159 -19.11 -4.34 -5.48
N GLU A 160 -20.14 -5.07 -5.88
CA GLU A 160 -21.31 -4.54 -6.59
C GLU A 160 -22.12 -3.51 -5.76
N ASN A 161 -21.95 -3.50 -4.43
CA ASN A 161 -22.59 -2.57 -3.52
C ASN A 161 -21.73 -1.32 -3.23
N ASP A 162 -20.63 -1.14 -3.94
CA ASP A 162 -19.61 -0.08 -3.70
C ASP A 162 -18.90 -0.17 -2.34
N GLU A 163 -18.91 -1.36 -1.70
CA GLU A 163 -18.19 -1.64 -0.47
C GLU A 163 -16.81 -2.23 -0.77
N TRP A 164 -15.85 -1.93 0.08
CA TRP A 164 -14.50 -2.48 -0.07
C TRP A 164 -14.46 -3.95 0.36
N ASP A 165 -14.01 -4.80 -0.56
CA ASP A 165 -13.81 -6.23 -0.37
C ASP A 165 -12.34 -6.58 -0.50
N MET A 166 -11.78 -7.18 0.55
CA MET A 166 -10.37 -7.54 0.65
C MET A 166 -10.21 -9.04 0.68
N SER A 167 -9.30 -9.56 -0.13
CA SER A 167 -8.85 -10.93 -0.07
C SER A 167 -7.33 -11.01 0.10
N LEU A 168 -6.86 -11.85 1.01
CA LEU A 168 -5.47 -12.28 1.11
C LEU A 168 -5.37 -13.57 0.33
N ALA A 169 -5.02 -13.47 -0.95
CA ALA A 169 -5.37 -14.50 -1.93
C ALA A 169 -4.25 -15.51 -2.20
N PHE A 170 -3.02 -15.26 -1.79
CA PHE A 170 -1.88 -16.10 -2.19
C PHE A 170 -1.04 -16.50 -0.98
N PRO A 171 -1.52 -17.53 -0.21
CA PRO A 171 -0.74 -18.09 0.88
C PRO A 171 0.49 -18.82 0.34
N ASN A 172 1.63 -18.69 1.04
CA ASN A 172 2.84 -19.49 0.82
C ASN A 172 3.63 -19.28 -0.47
N ILE A 173 3.54 -18.14 -1.11
CA ILE A 173 4.64 -17.72 -1.96
C ILE A 173 5.74 -17.28 -0.99
N ASN A 174 6.82 -18.04 -0.82
CA ASN A 174 7.94 -17.79 0.10
C ASN A 174 8.66 -16.46 -0.22
N GLY A 175 7.93 -15.34 -0.19
CA GLY A 175 8.39 -14.02 -0.52
C GLY A 175 8.26 -13.10 0.69
N SER A 176 9.37 -12.65 1.26
CA SER A 176 9.34 -11.47 2.11
C SER A 176 9.29 -10.25 1.17
N TRP A 177 8.08 -9.83 0.88
CA TRP A 177 7.82 -8.77 -0.10
C TRP A 177 8.14 -7.40 0.48
N VAL A 178 8.88 -6.60 -0.25
CA VAL A 178 9.37 -5.30 0.24
C VAL A 178 8.92 -4.11 -0.60
N SER A 179 8.52 -4.32 -1.84
CA SER A 179 8.05 -3.23 -2.69
C SER A 179 7.27 -3.74 -3.90
N PHE A 180 6.44 -2.87 -4.46
CA PHE A 180 5.82 -3.03 -5.77
C PHE A 180 6.33 -1.96 -6.73
N GLY A 181 6.16 -2.20 -8.01
CA GLY A 181 6.37 -1.25 -9.08
C GLY A 181 5.44 -1.52 -10.25
N GLU A 182 5.25 -0.54 -11.10
CA GLU A 182 4.51 -0.69 -12.36
C GLU A 182 5.39 -0.30 -13.55
N ASP A 183 5.17 -0.92 -14.70
CA ASP A 183 5.79 -0.51 -15.94
C ASP A 183 4.94 0.53 -16.67
N ILE A 184 5.45 1.00 -17.82
CA ILE A 184 4.79 2.02 -18.65
C ILE A 184 3.41 1.58 -19.19
N ASN A 185 3.12 0.26 -19.14
CA ASN A 185 1.85 -0.31 -19.58
C ASN A 185 0.90 -0.58 -18.39
N GLY A 186 1.30 -0.22 -17.15
CA GLY A 186 0.53 -0.48 -15.94
C GLY A 186 0.60 -1.93 -15.45
N GLU A 187 1.54 -2.73 -15.95
CA GLU A 187 1.76 -4.10 -15.49
C GLU A 187 2.56 -4.09 -14.20
N LEU A 188 2.16 -4.93 -13.23
CA LEU A 188 2.72 -4.90 -11.89
C LEU A 188 3.88 -5.86 -11.69
N TYR A 189 4.82 -5.41 -10.88
CA TYR A 189 5.96 -6.16 -10.39
C TYR A 189 6.05 -6.08 -8.87
N ILE A 190 6.53 -7.15 -8.25
CA ILE A 190 6.77 -7.21 -6.81
C ILE A 190 8.22 -7.65 -6.56
N ALA A 191 8.86 -7.01 -5.58
CA ALA A 191 10.24 -7.30 -5.18
C ALA A 191 10.30 -8.03 -3.84
N SER A 192 11.14 -9.07 -3.78
CA SER A 192 11.47 -9.79 -2.56
C SER A 192 12.80 -9.29 -1.97
N ILE A 193 12.91 -9.26 -0.65
CA ILE A 193 14.17 -8.95 0.05
C ILE A 193 15.29 -9.94 -0.32
N ASN A 194 14.92 -11.13 -0.77
CA ASN A 194 15.87 -12.16 -1.22
C ASN A 194 16.48 -11.89 -2.61
N GLY A 195 16.15 -10.75 -3.23
CA GLY A 195 16.77 -10.26 -4.47
C GLY A 195 15.99 -10.58 -5.75
N GLY A 196 14.84 -11.24 -5.67
CA GLY A 196 13.97 -11.51 -6.83
C GLY A 196 13.03 -10.31 -7.14
N ILE A 197 12.80 -10.07 -8.43
CA ILE A 197 11.71 -9.22 -8.94
C ILE A 197 10.81 -10.10 -9.79
N TYR A 198 9.52 -10.08 -9.50
CA TYR A 198 8.53 -10.96 -10.12
C TYR A 198 7.46 -10.12 -10.80
N LYS A 199 7.07 -10.52 -12.00
CA LYS A 199 5.92 -9.93 -12.68
C LYS A 199 4.64 -10.62 -12.22
N ILE A 200 3.59 -9.86 -11.98
CA ILE A 200 2.24 -10.40 -11.73
C ILE A 200 1.60 -10.71 -13.07
N ILE A 201 1.15 -11.96 -13.27
CA ILE A 201 0.52 -12.42 -14.51
C ILE A 201 -0.71 -13.27 -14.22
N ASP A 202 -1.60 -13.40 -15.20
CA ASP A 202 -2.74 -14.33 -15.13
C ASP A 202 -2.26 -15.77 -15.29
N ALA A 203 -2.66 -16.65 -14.37
CA ALA A 203 -2.35 -18.08 -14.43
C ALA A 203 -2.91 -18.76 -15.71
N ALA A 204 -4.03 -18.27 -16.25
CA ALA A 204 -4.60 -18.79 -17.47
C ALA A 204 -3.74 -18.53 -18.72
N LEU A 205 -2.94 -17.48 -18.72
CA LEU A 205 -2.01 -17.16 -19.82
C LEU A 205 -0.75 -18.03 -19.79
N SER A 206 -0.41 -18.62 -18.64
CA SER A 206 0.82 -19.41 -18.47
C SER A 206 0.73 -20.83 -19.02
N ASN A 207 -0.45 -21.32 -19.29
CA ASN A 207 -0.67 -22.71 -19.76
C ASN A 207 -0.20 -22.97 -21.20
N ASN A 208 0.27 -21.98 -21.92
CA ASN A 208 0.73 -22.13 -23.31
C ASN A 208 2.24 -22.30 -23.50
N GLU A 209 3.08 -22.17 -22.45
CA GLU A 209 4.55 -22.21 -22.65
C GLU A 209 5.42 -22.86 -21.58
N ILE A 210 4.92 -23.43 -20.50
CA ILE A 210 5.82 -23.97 -19.46
C ILE A 210 5.52 -25.45 -19.13
N GLY A 211 6.22 -26.32 -19.84
CA GLY A 211 6.57 -27.65 -19.34
C GLY A 211 7.80 -27.54 -18.42
N SER A 212 7.61 -28.00 -17.17
CA SER A 212 8.61 -28.28 -16.13
C SER A 212 8.85 -27.20 -15.04
N ASN A 213 8.49 -27.60 -13.82
CA ASN A 213 8.83 -26.96 -12.54
C ASN A 213 10.32 -26.91 -12.30
N THR A 214 10.96 -25.76 -12.50
CA THR A 214 12.24 -25.43 -11.85
C THR A 214 12.34 -23.92 -11.71
N LEU A 215 12.31 -23.44 -10.48
CA LEU A 215 12.73 -22.09 -10.13
C LEU A 215 14.22 -21.97 -10.39
N ASN A 216 14.61 -21.33 -11.46
CA ASN A 216 16.01 -20.98 -11.74
C ASN A 216 16.21 -19.51 -11.43
N TYR A 217 16.99 -19.22 -10.39
CA TYR A 217 17.47 -17.89 -10.06
C TYR A 217 18.56 -17.45 -11.02
N PHE A 218 18.34 -16.37 -11.76
CA PHE A 218 19.39 -15.69 -12.50
C PHE A 218 19.30 -14.17 -12.32
N PRO A 219 20.44 -13.45 -12.32
CA PRO A 219 20.51 -12.01 -12.14
C PRO A 219 20.16 -11.23 -13.42
N ASN A 220 19.07 -11.58 -14.09
CA ASN A 220 18.55 -10.81 -15.21
C ASN A 220 17.05 -10.54 -14.93
N PRO A 221 16.61 -9.27 -14.98
CA PRO A 221 15.43 -8.83 -14.23
C PRO A 221 14.07 -9.32 -14.73
N PHE A 222 13.95 -10.31 -15.63
CA PHE A 222 12.66 -10.55 -16.28
C PHE A 222 12.32 -12.02 -16.60
N GLN A 223 12.62 -12.98 -15.71
CA GLN A 223 12.29 -14.38 -15.99
C GLN A 223 11.38 -15.09 -14.98
N ASP A 224 10.98 -14.44 -13.88
CA ASP A 224 10.12 -15.08 -12.89
C ASP A 224 8.76 -14.38 -12.76
N TYR A 225 7.68 -15.19 -12.66
CA TYR A 225 6.30 -14.73 -12.65
C TYR A 225 5.59 -15.21 -11.39
N ILE A 226 4.73 -14.36 -10.84
CA ILE A 226 3.73 -14.75 -9.84
C ILE A 226 2.41 -14.94 -10.57
N HIS A 227 1.85 -16.15 -10.45
CA HIS A 227 0.56 -16.49 -11.04
C HIS A 227 -0.55 -16.09 -10.10
N VAL A 228 -1.47 -15.29 -10.60
CA VAL A 228 -2.66 -14.85 -9.90
C VAL A 228 -3.87 -15.47 -10.61
N SER A 229 -4.70 -16.22 -9.89
CA SER A 229 -5.99 -16.68 -10.40
C SER A 229 -7.11 -15.99 -9.63
N TYR A 230 -8.01 -15.35 -10.34
CA TYR A 230 -9.21 -14.73 -9.79
C TYR A 230 -10.43 -15.55 -10.24
N THR A 231 -11.23 -16.01 -9.29
CA THR A 231 -12.56 -16.62 -9.57
C THR A 231 -13.62 -15.60 -9.16
N ASN A 232 -14.37 -15.12 -10.16
CA ASN A 232 -15.60 -14.34 -9.92
C ASN A 232 -16.62 -15.20 -9.15
#